data_8f4f5f69239410299f83a6c71e39c02b
#
_entry.id   8f4f5f69239410299f83a6c71e39c02b
#
_cell.length_a   1.000
_cell.length_b   1.000
_cell.length_c   1.000
_cell.angle_alpha   90.00
_cell.angle_beta   90.00
_cell.angle_gamma   90.00
#
_symmetry.space_group_name_H-M   'P 1'
#
loop_
_entity.id
_entity.type
_entity.pdbx_description
1 polymer ?
#
loop_
_entity_poly.entity_id
_entity_poly.type
_entity_poly.pdbx_seq_one_letter_code
_entity_poly.pdbx_strand_id
1 'polypeptide(L)'
;RDGALHNTTTGRRISAVVPMHTFGHPMQIEALIDVAKEFNLVVVEDAAESIGSYVGSTHTGTFGRCSSLSFNGNKTITTGGGGAILTNDAELAQRIRHLATTAKMPHDYEYIHDAVAFNYRMPNINAALGCAQLSRLDDFLSAKRVLARKYAEGFSSARSMQFVAEPHGTTSNYWLNTIRLNKPDLSLRDELLVAARASGYMCRPAWNLLHTLPMHESAPRAKLPVAQNLWQSLINIPSSARHYLGQK
;
A
#
# COMPACT_ATOMS: atom_id res chain seq x y z
N ARG A 1 27.74 -5.34 18.19
CA ARG A 1 28.19 -3.98 18.54
C ARG A 1 26.96 -3.26 19.09
N ASP A 2 26.97 -2.72 20.27
CA ASP A 2 25.89 -1.90 20.90
C ASP A 2 24.43 -2.47 20.94
N GLY A 3 24.22 -3.74 20.64
CA GLY A 3 22.88 -4.37 20.59
C GLY A 3 21.97 -3.89 19.46
N ALA A 4 22.46 -3.10 18.51
CA ALA A 4 21.71 -2.62 17.36
C ALA A 4 21.94 -3.47 16.11
N LEU A 5 20.90 -3.54 15.24
CA LEU A 5 21.00 -4.22 13.95
C LEU A 5 21.76 -3.33 12.96
N HIS A 6 22.75 -3.90 12.27
CA HIS A 6 23.56 -3.19 11.28
C HIS A 6 23.53 -3.89 9.92
N ASN A 7 23.50 -3.11 8.86
CA ASN A 7 23.65 -3.61 7.51
C ASN A 7 25.10 -4.10 7.31
N THR A 8 25.28 -5.36 6.95
CA THR A 8 26.60 -6.00 6.83
C THR A 8 27.47 -5.41 5.72
N THR A 9 26.87 -4.84 4.68
CA THR A 9 27.57 -4.24 3.54
C THR A 9 28.03 -2.82 3.83
N THR A 10 27.21 -2.01 4.50
CA THR A 10 27.48 -0.59 4.70
C THR A 10 27.91 -0.23 6.10
N GLY A 11 27.75 -1.14 7.08
CA GLY A 11 27.98 -0.88 8.49
C GLY A 11 26.95 0.07 9.14
N ARG A 12 26.00 0.62 8.39
CA ARG A 12 25.01 1.55 8.94
C ARG A 12 23.97 0.83 9.79
N ARG A 13 23.54 1.48 10.86
CA ARG A 13 22.42 1.00 11.69
C ARG A 13 21.15 0.91 10.89
N ILE A 14 20.39 -0.17 11.07
CA ILE A 14 19.01 -0.34 10.62
C ILE A 14 18.11 0.05 11.79
N SER A 15 17.27 1.06 11.61
CA SER A 15 16.45 1.62 12.70
C SER A 15 14.96 1.38 12.51
N ALA A 16 14.55 1.04 11.30
CA ALA A 16 13.14 0.82 10.98
C ALA A 16 12.96 -0.19 9.85
N VAL A 17 11.78 -0.75 9.79
CA VAL A 17 11.29 -1.56 8.67
C VAL A 17 9.99 -0.94 8.14
N VAL A 18 9.84 -0.91 6.82
CA VAL A 18 8.68 -0.33 6.14
C VAL A 18 7.98 -1.44 5.35
N PRO A 19 7.04 -2.17 5.95
CA PRO A 19 6.22 -3.14 5.25
C PRO A 19 5.15 -2.45 4.40
N MET A 20 4.81 -3.06 3.26
CA MET A 20 3.76 -2.59 2.37
C MET A 20 2.62 -3.63 2.26
N HIS A 21 1.39 -3.17 2.30
CA HIS A 21 0.19 -3.97 2.06
C HIS A 21 -0.19 -3.91 0.57
N THR A 22 0.55 -4.67 -0.26
CA THR A 22 0.50 -4.58 -1.72
C THR A 22 -0.88 -4.94 -2.28
N PHE A 23 -1.40 -4.12 -3.18
CA PHE A 23 -2.70 -4.26 -3.84
C PHE A 23 -3.91 -4.25 -2.90
N GLY A 24 -3.69 -3.89 -1.63
CA GLY A 24 -4.71 -3.92 -0.59
C GLY A 24 -4.75 -5.23 0.20
N HIS A 25 -3.90 -6.20 -0.14
CA HIS A 25 -3.77 -7.44 0.62
C HIS A 25 -2.90 -7.22 1.85
N PRO A 26 -3.38 -7.52 3.07
CA PRO A 26 -2.56 -7.46 4.26
C PRO A 26 -1.37 -8.41 4.15
N MET A 27 -0.17 -7.90 4.45
CA MET A 27 1.00 -8.75 4.64
C MET A 27 0.92 -9.49 5.98
N GLN A 28 1.82 -10.43 6.23
CA GLN A 28 1.95 -11.13 7.53
C GLN A 28 2.53 -10.18 8.59
N ILE A 29 1.78 -9.14 8.93
CA ILE A 29 2.26 -8.02 9.75
C ILE A 29 2.58 -8.45 11.20
N GLU A 30 1.80 -9.37 11.77
CA GLU A 30 2.02 -9.85 13.14
C GLU A 30 3.39 -10.54 13.28
N ALA A 31 3.71 -11.42 12.33
CA ALA A 31 5.04 -12.08 12.31
C ALA A 31 6.17 -11.06 12.12
N LEU A 32 5.96 -10.01 11.31
CA LEU A 32 6.94 -8.94 11.15
C LEU A 32 7.11 -8.12 12.43
N ILE A 33 6.03 -7.84 13.16
CA ILE A 33 6.08 -7.12 14.44
C ILE A 33 6.92 -7.90 15.47
N ASP A 34 6.78 -9.22 15.51
CA ASP A 34 7.56 -10.04 16.44
C ASP A 34 9.06 -9.99 16.10
N VAL A 35 9.42 -10.10 14.83
CA VAL A 35 10.82 -9.89 14.38
C VAL A 35 11.28 -8.46 14.68
N ALA A 36 10.46 -7.45 14.43
CA ALA A 36 10.83 -6.06 14.69
C ALA A 36 11.10 -5.80 16.19
N LYS A 37 10.31 -6.43 17.08
CA LYS A 37 10.54 -6.37 18.53
C LYS A 37 11.87 -7.03 18.93
N GLU A 38 12.15 -8.23 18.39
CA GLU A 38 13.40 -8.95 18.64
C GLU A 38 14.64 -8.10 18.32
N PHE A 39 14.58 -7.36 17.20
CA PHE A 39 15.71 -6.54 16.72
C PHE A 39 15.58 -5.06 17.08
N ASN A 40 14.65 -4.69 17.94
CA ASN A 40 14.39 -3.29 18.34
C ASN A 40 14.24 -2.32 17.15
N LEU A 41 13.43 -2.73 16.17
CA LEU A 41 13.12 -1.95 14.97
C LEU A 41 11.79 -1.23 15.11
N VAL A 42 11.74 -0.01 14.59
CA VAL A 42 10.48 0.70 14.41
C VAL A 42 9.76 0.18 13.16
N VAL A 43 8.48 -0.13 13.28
CA VAL A 43 7.64 -0.49 12.11
C VAL A 43 6.87 0.75 11.66
N VAL A 44 7.01 1.09 10.37
CA VAL A 44 6.26 2.15 9.69
C VAL A 44 5.51 1.51 8.53
N GLU A 45 4.19 1.38 8.63
CA GLU A 45 3.42 0.69 7.61
C GLU A 45 3.18 1.58 6.38
N ASP A 46 3.47 1.05 5.20
CA ASP A 46 2.92 1.58 3.96
C ASP A 46 1.54 0.96 3.72
N ALA A 47 0.51 1.65 4.19
CA ALA A 47 -0.89 1.29 4.04
C ALA A 47 -1.59 2.10 2.93
N ALA A 48 -0.81 2.67 2.00
CA ALA A 48 -1.31 3.51 0.91
C ALA A 48 -2.33 2.82 0.00
N GLU A 49 -2.42 1.49 0.05
CA GLU A 49 -3.30 0.68 -0.80
C GLU A 49 -4.37 -0.08 0.00
N SER A 50 -4.34 0.00 1.34
CA SER A 50 -5.05 -0.96 2.19
C SER A 50 -6.10 -0.35 3.13
N ILE A 51 -6.59 0.87 2.86
CA ILE A 51 -7.71 1.41 3.62
C ILE A 51 -8.92 0.46 3.57
N GLY A 52 -9.45 0.08 4.73
CA GLY A 52 -10.53 -0.91 4.85
C GLY A 52 -10.06 -2.36 4.72
N SER A 53 -8.76 -2.63 4.81
CA SER A 53 -8.21 -3.99 4.93
C SER A 53 -7.87 -4.30 6.38
N TYR A 54 -8.00 -5.57 6.78
CA TYR A 54 -7.86 -6.02 8.16
C TYR A 54 -7.09 -7.34 8.27
N VAL A 55 -6.37 -7.50 9.37
CA VAL A 55 -5.88 -8.79 9.88
C VAL A 55 -6.71 -9.11 11.12
N GLY A 56 -7.51 -10.17 11.07
CA GLY A 56 -8.54 -10.39 12.09
C GLY A 56 -9.49 -9.18 12.17
N SER A 57 -9.53 -8.51 13.31
CA SER A 57 -10.33 -7.29 13.54
C SER A 57 -9.51 -5.99 13.50
N THR A 58 -8.18 -6.07 13.29
CA THR A 58 -7.29 -4.93 13.36
C THR A 58 -7.04 -4.37 11.95
N HIS A 59 -7.31 -3.08 11.75
CA HIS A 59 -7.10 -2.40 10.48
C HIS A 59 -5.61 -2.29 10.14
N THR A 60 -5.23 -2.60 8.89
CA THR A 60 -3.87 -2.34 8.38
C THR A 60 -3.53 -0.86 8.51
N GLY A 61 -2.27 -0.57 8.85
CA GLY A 61 -1.83 0.79 9.15
C GLY A 61 -1.98 1.18 10.62
N THR A 62 -2.42 0.25 11.51
CA THR A 62 -2.52 0.50 12.95
C THR A 62 -1.65 -0.43 13.80
N PHE A 63 -0.84 -1.27 13.17
CA PHE A 63 0.07 -2.21 13.85
C PHE A 63 1.41 -1.57 14.19
N GLY A 64 1.96 -0.72 13.31
CA GLY A 64 3.23 -0.06 13.50
C GLY A 64 3.15 1.20 14.36
N ARG A 65 4.29 1.84 14.56
CA ARG A 65 4.38 3.13 15.26
C ARG A 65 3.61 4.23 14.54
N CYS A 66 3.64 4.19 13.21
CA CYS A 66 2.79 5.02 12.35
C CYS A 66 2.64 4.34 10.99
N SER A 67 1.70 4.86 10.20
CA SER A 67 1.50 4.44 8.81
C SER A 67 1.12 5.59 7.91
N SER A 68 1.25 5.37 6.60
CA SER A 68 0.75 6.27 5.58
C SER A 68 -0.45 5.68 4.85
N LEU A 69 -1.52 6.48 4.69
CA LEU A 69 -2.63 6.22 3.78
C LEU A 69 -2.52 7.15 2.57
N SER A 70 -2.99 6.68 1.42
CA SER A 70 -3.05 7.49 0.20
C SER A 70 -4.50 7.75 -0.23
N PHE A 71 -4.78 9.00 -0.59
CA PHE A 71 -6.04 9.43 -1.19
C PHE A 71 -5.84 9.91 -2.63
N ASN A 72 -4.84 9.37 -3.32
CA ASN A 72 -4.62 9.66 -4.74
C ASN A 72 -5.83 9.26 -5.59
N GLY A 73 -5.95 9.81 -6.79
CA GLY A 73 -7.12 9.66 -7.68
C GLY A 73 -7.54 8.23 -8.02
N ASN A 74 -6.60 7.27 -7.93
CA ASN A 74 -6.84 5.86 -8.23
C ASN A 74 -7.06 4.95 -7.01
N LYS A 75 -7.09 5.51 -5.79
CA LYS A 75 -7.25 4.72 -4.56
C LYS A 75 -8.71 4.35 -4.30
N THR A 76 -8.95 3.49 -3.30
CA THR A 76 -10.31 3.03 -2.94
C THR A 76 -11.23 4.19 -2.59
N ILE A 77 -10.71 5.19 -1.88
CA ILE A 77 -11.31 6.52 -1.75
C ILE A 77 -10.28 7.56 -2.19
N THR A 78 -10.74 8.71 -2.65
CA THR A 78 -9.85 9.76 -3.15
C THR A 78 -10.25 11.14 -2.70
N THR A 79 -9.26 12.00 -2.53
CA THR A 79 -9.41 13.45 -2.37
C THR A 79 -8.83 14.21 -3.57
N GLY A 80 -8.64 13.50 -4.70
CA GLY A 80 -7.91 14.02 -5.87
C GLY A 80 -6.40 13.93 -5.72
N GLY A 81 -5.90 14.04 -4.50
CA GLY A 81 -4.51 13.90 -4.10
C GLY A 81 -4.42 14.04 -2.58
N GLY A 82 -3.28 13.71 -1.99
CA GLY A 82 -3.06 13.76 -0.55
C GLY A 82 -3.06 12.38 0.10
N GLY A 83 -3.09 12.38 1.42
CA GLY A 83 -3.04 11.19 2.26
C GLY A 83 -3.25 11.52 3.73
N ALA A 84 -3.08 10.53 4.57
CA ALA A 84 -3.11 10.70 6.02
C ALA A 84 -2.01 9.86 6.66
N ILE A 85 -1.56 10.27 7.83
CA ILE A 85 -0.72 9.48 8.71
C ILE A 85 -1.57 9.02 9.89
N LEU A 86 -1.53 7.73 10.20
CA LEU A 86 -2.14 7.15 11.38
C LEU A 86 -1.06 6.85 12.42
N THR A 87 -1.33 7.17 13.68
CA THR A 87 -0.49 6.81 14.81
C THR A 87 -1.30 6.84 16.11
N ASN A 88 -0.94 5.94 17.03
CA ASN A 88 -1.44 5.95 18.42
C ASN A 88 -0.49 6.71 19.37
N ASP A 89 0.65 7.21 18.88
CA ASP A 89 1.63 8.01 19.60
C ASP A 89 1.24 9.50 19.51
N ALA A 90 0.72 10.06 20.60
CA ALA A 90 0.24 11.44 20.64
C ALA A 90 1.35 12.48 20.41
N GLU A 91 2.57 12.22 20.91
CA GLU A 91 3.72 13.11 20.72
C GLU A 91 4.16 13.08 19.24
N LEU A 92 4.22 11.89 18.65
CA LEU A 92 4.50 11.74 17.23
C LEU A 92 3.44 12.42 16.36
N ALA A 93 2.17 12.29 16.71
CA ALA A 93 1.07 12.96 16.00
C ALA A 93 1.22 14.48 16.03
N GLN A 94 1.56 15.03 17.18
CA GLN A 94 1.79 16.48 17.35
C GLN A 94 2.99 16.94 16.51
N ARG A 95 4.11 16.21 16.56
CA ARG A 95 5.29 16.53 15.77
C ARG A 95 5.03 16.44 14.27
N ILE A 96 4.35 15.40 13.80
CA ILE A 96 3.98 15.25 12.38
C ILE A 96 3.10 16.42 11.92
N ARG A 97 2.11 16.81 12.71
CA ARG A 97 1.24 17.95 12.39
C ARG A 97 2.04 19.25 12.31
N HIS A 98 2.95 19.48 13.23
CA HIS A 98 3.85 20.63 13.23
C HIS A 98 4.69 20.68 11.95
N LEU A 99 5.37 19.59 11.62
CA LEU A 99 6.20 19.49 10.40
C LEU A 99 5.37 19.58 9.11
N ALA A 100 4.15 19.05 9.08
CA ALA A 100 3.26 19.12 7.90
C ALA A 100 2.65 20.50 7.68
N THR A 101 2.77 21.41 8.66
CA THR A 101 2.25 22.78 8.62
C THR A 101 3.37 23.81 8.71
N THR A 102 4.50 23.54 8.04
CA THR A 102 5.66 24.41 7.91
C THR A 102 6.45 24.67 9.20
N ALA A 103 6.24 23.91 10.27
CA ALA A 103 6.82 24.10 11.60
C ALA A 103 6.65 25.54 12.11
N LYS A 104 5.47 26.12 11.88
CA LYS A 104 5.18 27.47 12.27
C LYS A 104 4.89 27.54 13.77
N MET A 105 5.61 28.41 14.45
CA MET A 105 5.39 28.74 15.86
C MET A 105 4.23 29.73 16.02
N PRO A 106 3.44 29.63 17.11
CA PRO A 106 2.44 30.66 17.45
C PRO A 106 3.12 32.01 17.66
N HIS A 107 2.65 33.01 16.93
CA HIS A 107 3.04 34.42 17.10
C HIS A 107 1.92 35.32 16.60
N ASP A 108 1.71 36.47 17.21
CA ASP A 108 0.56 37.34 16.92
C ASP A 108 0.58 37.89 15.49
N TYR A 109 1.75 38.22 14.96
CA TYR A 109 1.91 38.86 13.64
C TYR A 109 3.13 38.42 12.86
N GLU A 110 4.06 37.64 13.40
CA GLU A 110 5.24 37.16 12.69
C GLU A 110 5.11 35.71 12.24
N TYR A 111 5.80 35.37 11.15
CA TYR A 111 5.92 34.00 10.66
C TYR A 111 7.27 33.42 11.13
N ILE A 112 7.27 32.77 12.28
CA ILE A 112 8.43 32.14 12.87
C ILE A 112 8.36 30.63 12.65
N HIS A 113 9.43 30.04 12.16
CA HIS A 113 9.56 28.60 11.89
C HIS A 113 10.76 28.06 12.67
N ASP A 114 10.56 27.00 13.45
CA ASP A 114 11.60 26.44 14.35
C ASP A 114 12.30 25.20 13.78
N ALA A 115 11.85 24.70 12.61
CA ALA A 115 12.44 23.55 11.97
C ALA A 115 12.27 23.58 10.45
N VAL A 116 13.09 22.78 9.73
CA VAL A 116 12.85 22.47 8.31
C VAL A 116 11.60 21.61 8.22
N ALA A 117 10.61 22.05 7.46
CA ALA A 117 9.30 21.44 7.41
C ALA A 117 8.63 21.59 6.04
N PHE A 118 7.38 21.14 5.90
CA PHE A 118 6.67 21.01 4.64
C PHE A 118 5.30 21.68 4.73
N ASN A 119 4.80 22.15 3.59
CA ASN A 119 3.41 22.61 3.47
C ASN A 119 2.55 21.46 2.91
N TYR A 120 2.24 20.50 3.76
CA TYR A 120 1.53 19.28 3.37
C TYR A 120 0.10 19.19 3.93
N ARG A 121 -0.39 20.29 4.50
CA ARG A 121 -1.77 20.33 5.01
C ARG A 121 -2.76 20.17 3.85
N MET A 122 -3.67 19.19 4.00
CA MET A 122 -4.72 18.96 3.01
C MET A 122 -5.64 20.18 2.90
N PRO A 123 -5.91 20.72 1.69
CA PRO A 123 -6.89 21.78 1.49
C PRO A 123 -8.31 21.37 1.89
N ASN A 124 -9.13 22.31 2.37
CA ASN A 124 -10.49 22.01 2.85
C ASN A 124 -11.38 21.37 1.78
N ILE A 125 -11.26 21.77 0.52
CA ILE A 125 -12.06 21.20 -0.57
C ILE A 125 -11.74 19.70 -0.77
N ASN A 126 -10.46 19.32 -0.69
CA ASN A 126 -10.02 17.93 -0.75
C ASN A 126 -10.49 17.16 0.48
N ALA A 127 -10.39 17.76 1.68
CA ALA A 127 -10.85 17.13 2.91
C ALA A 127 -12.37 16.89 2.90
N ALA A 128 -13.17 17.84 2.41
CA ALA A 128 -14.62 17.68 2.25
C ALA A 128 -14.98 16.52 1.33
N LEU A 129 -14.28 16.37 0.18
CA LEU A 129 -14.43 15.22 -0.70
C LEU A 129 -14.06 13.91 0.03
N GLY A 130 -12.97 13.93 0.81
CA GLY A 130 -12.54 12.79 1.61
C GLY A 130 -13.59 12.36 2.63
N CYS A 131 -14.19 13.28 3.36
CA CYS A 131 -15.28 13.00 4.30
C CYS A 131 -16.48 12.37 3.60
N ALA A 132 -16.90 12.90 2.45
CA ALA A 132 -18.01 12.36 1.68
C ALA A 132 -17.71 10.94 1.13
N GLN A 133 -16.48 10.64 0.74
CA GLN A 133 -16.10 9.30 0.29
C GLN A 133 -15.91 8.33 1.45
N LEU A 134 -15.35 8.78 2.57
CA LEU A 134 -15.15 7.96 3.75
C LEU A 134 -16.49 7.47 4.34
N SER A 135 -17.53 8.31 4.32
CA SER A 135 -18.87 7.92 4.77
C SER A 135 -19.51 6.83 3.90
N ARG A 136 -18.95 6.55 2.72
CA ARG A 136 -19.40 5.50 1.78
C ARG A 136 -18.37 4.38 1.61
N LEU A 137 -17.34 4.33 2.46
CA LEU A 137 -16.27 3.35 2.33
C LEU A 137 -16.79 1.92 2.31
N ASP A 138 -17.75 1.58 3.18
CA ASP A 138 -18.32 0.23 3.26
C ASP A 138 -19.04 -0.19 1.97
N ASP A 139 -19.73 0.74 1.31
CA ASP A 139 -20.34 0.49 -0.01
C ASP A 139 -19.28 0.17 -1.06
N PHE A 140 -18.17 0.94 -1.07
CA PHE A 140 -17.08 0.71 -2.01
C PHE A 140 -16.38 -0.61 -1.75
N LEU A 141 -16.10 -0.94 -0.49
CA LEU A 141 -15.48 -2.21 -0.11
C LEU A 141 -16.36 -3.41 -0.49
N SER A 142 -17.67 -3.32 -0.22
CA SER A 142 -18.62 -4.36 -0.60
C SER A 142 -18.61 -4.60 -2.11
N ALA A 143 -18.72 -3.54 -2.91
CA ALA A 143 -18.70 -3.62 -4.38
C ALA A 143 -17.37 -4.23 -4.90
N LYS A 144 -16.23 -3.85 -4.33
CA LYS A 144 -14.91 -4.40 -4.70
C LYS A 144 -14.82 -5.89 -4.39
N ARG A 145 -15.34 -6.32 -3.26
CA ARG A 145 -15.37 -7.74 -2.86
C ARG A 145 -16.32 -8.57 -3.75
N VAL A 146 -17.44 -8.01 -4.20
CA VAL A 146 -18.31 -8.64 -5.22
C VAL A 146 -17.52 -8.86 -6.52
N LEU A 147 -16.80 -7.85 -7.00
CA LEU A 147 -15.97 -7.98 -8.21
C LEU A 147 -14.88 -9.04 -8.03
N ALA A 148 -14.19 -9.03 -6.89
CA ALA A 148 -13.13 -10.00 -6.60
C ALA A 148 -13.65 -11.45 -6.60
N ARG A 149 -14.82 -11.71 -5.99
CA ARG A 149 -15.46 -13.03 -6.04
C ARG A 149 -15.76 -13.48 -7.47
N LYS A 150 -16.31 -12.60 -8.31
CA LYS A 150 -16.57 -12.91 -9.72
C LYS A 150 -15.30 -13.23 -10.49
N TYR A 151 -14.19 -12.56 -10.22
CA TYR A 151 -12.90 -12.92 -10.80
C TYR A 151 -12.40 -14.28 -10.28
N ALA A 152 -12.48 -14.52 -8.97
CA ALA A 152 -12.09 -15.81 -8.41
C ALA A 152 -12.86 -16.98 -9.03
N GLU A 153 -14.18 -16.82 -9.21
CA GLU A 153 -15.05 -17.78 -9.90
C GLU A 153 -14.63 -17.96 -11.36
N GLY A 154 -14.44 -16.86 -12.10
CA GLY A 154 -14.06 -16.89 -13.51
C GLY A 154 -12.70 -17.53 -13.78
N PHE A 155 -11.76 -17.39 -12.87
CA PHE A 155 -10.42 -17.99 -13.00
C PHE A 155 -10.29 -19.38 -12.35
N SER A 156 -11.35 -19.91 -11.70
CA SER A 156 -11.31 -21.18 -10.95
C SER A 156 -10.94 -22.39 -11.81
N SER A 157 -11.30 -22.38 -13.09
CA SER A 157 -10.98 -23.45 -14.04
C SER A 157 -9.73 -23.18 -14.90
N ALA A 158 -9.06 -22.04 -14.73
CA ALA A 158 -7.91 -21.66 -15.51
C ALA A 158 -6.70 -22.54 -15.16
N ARG A 159 -6.05 -23.16 -16.17
CA ARG A 159 -4.96 -24.11 -15.94
C ARG A 159 -3.58 -23.46 -15.84
N SER A 160 -3.40 -22.28 -16.40
CA SER A 160 -2.10 -21.60 -16.52
C SER A 160 -1.94 -20.41 -15.58
N MET A 161 -3.01 -19.97 -14.95
CA MET A 161 -3.04 -18.81 -14.06
C MET A 161 -4.08 -18.96 -12.96
N GLN A 162 -3.95 -18.18 -11.92
CA GLN A 162 -4.87 -18.16 -10.79
C GLN A 162 -5.16 -16.73 -10.33
N PHE A 163 -6.36 -16.51 -9.81
CA PHE A 163 -6.69 -15.26 -9.12
C PHE A 163 -5.94 -15.18 -7.79
N VAL A 164 -5.41 -14.00 -7.47
CA VAL A 164 -4.73 -13.74 -6.19
C VAL A 164 -5.79 -13.38 -5.16
N ALA A 165 -6.15 -14.36 -4.33
CA ALA A 165 -7.08 -14.17 -3.23
C ALA A 165 -6.41 -13.52 -2.02
N GLU A 166 -7.22 -12.94 -1.14
CA GLU A 166 -6.75 -12.43 0.16
C GLU A 166 -6.13 -13.55 1.00
N PRO A 167 -5.08 -13.26 1.79
CA PRO A 167 -4.48 -14.24 2.69
C PRO A 167 -5.47 -14.74 3.74
N HIS A 168 -5.30 -15.99 4.19
CA HIS A 168 -6.13 -16.55 5.24
C HIS A 168 -6.07 -15.69 6.51
N GLY A 169 -7.22 -15.53 7.19
CA GLY A 169 -7.32 -14.72 8.41
C GLY A 169 -7.32 -13.20 8.16
N THR A 170 -7.39 -12.78 6.90
CA THR A 170 -7.41 -11.36 6.54
C THR A 170 -8.67 -10.97 5.78
N THR A 171 -8.95 -9.69 5.74
CA THR A 171 -9.97 -9.07 4.89
C THR A 171 -9.30 -8.02 4.01
N SER A 172 -9.24 -8.25 2.70
CA SER A 172 -8.66 -7.31 1.74
C SER A 172 -9.72 -6.35 1.20
N ASN A 173 -9.31 -5.11 0.95
CA ASN A 173 -10.11 -4.14 0.21
C ASN A 173 -10.09 -4.39 -1.31
N TYR A 174 -9.23 -5.30 -1.81
CA TYR A 174 -9.00 -5.55 -3.24
C TYR A 174 -8.83 -4.25 -4.03
N TRP A 175 -7.95 -3.34 -3.56
CA TRP A 175 -7.64 -2.11 -4.29
C TRP A 175 -7.32 -2.42 -5.75
N LEU A 176 -6.47 -3.41 -6.00
CA LEU A 176 -6.32 -4.02 -7.33
C LEU A 176 -6.64 -5.51 -7.26
N ASN A 177 -7.40 -5.99 -8.23
CA ASN A 177 -7.55 -7.40 -8.51
C ASN A 177 -6.38 -7.86 -9.37
N THR A 178 -5.82 -9.02 -9.05
CA THR A 178 -4.59 -9.51 -9.65
C THR A 178 -4.72 -10.98 -10.02
N ILE A 179 -4.18 -11.36 -11.16
CA ILE A 179 -3.95 -12.77 -11.53
C ILE A 179 -2.46 -13.04 -11.54
N ARG A 180 -2.10 -14.28 -11.27
CA ARG A 180 -0.72 -14.76 -11.30
C ARG A 180 -0.59 -15.95 -12.24
N LEU A 181 0.38 -15.92 -13.14
CA LEU A 181 0.79 -17.07 -13.92
C LEU A 181 1.34 -18.16 -12.99
N ASN A 182 0.98 -19.42 -13.20
CA ASN A 182 1.45 -20.54 -12.38
C ASN A 182 2.96 -20.75 -12.47
N LYS A 183 3.56 -20.37 -13.61
CA LYS A 183 5.01 -20.32 -13.81
C LYS A 183 5.41 -18.90 -14.18
N PRO A 184 6.47 -18.35 -13.59
CA PRO A 184 6.99 -17.05 -14.01
C PRO A 184 7.39 -17.10 -15.48
N ASP A 185 6.78 -16.22 -16.28
CA ASP A 185 7.04 -16.12 -17.72
C ASP A 185 6.76 -14.69 -18.18
N LEU A 186 7.83 -13.94 -18.39
CA LEU A 186 7.77 -12.53 -18.75
C LEU A 186 7.18 -12.31 -20.14
N SER A 187 7.50 -13.20 -21.10
CA SER A 187 6.99 -13.12 -22.48
C SER A 187 5.49 -13.32 -22.50
N LEU A 188 5.03 -14.43 -21.90
CA LEU A 188 3.60 -14.73 -21.81
C LEU A 188 2.83 -13.64 -21.07
N ARG A 189 3.38 -13.10 -19.96
CA ARG A 189 2.77 -11.98 -19.26
C ARG A 189 2.56 -10.77 -20.18
N ASP A 190 3.58 -10.40 -20.94
CA ASP A 190 3.55 -9.24 -21.82
C ASP A 190 2.63 -9.47 -23.03
N GLU A 191 2.59 -10.67 -23.59
CA GLU A 191 1.64 -11.08 -24.64
C GLU A 191 0.18 -10.95 -24.15
N LEU A 192 -0.11 -11.42 -22.93
CA LEU A 192 -1.44 -11.28 -22.31
C LEU A 192 -1.82 -9.82 -22.09
N LEU A 193 -0.89 -8.97 -21.69
CA LEU A 193 -1.13 -7.54 -21.53
C LEU A 193 -1.46 -6.86 -22.87
N VAL A 194 -0.74 -7.23 -23.95
CA VAL A 194 -1.00 -6.74 -25.32
C VAL A 194 -2.39 -7.20 -25.78
N ALA A 195 -2.72 -8.48 -25.61
CA ALA A 195 -4.02 -9.05 -26.01
C ALA A 195 -5.19 -8.42 -25.24
N ALA A 196 -5.02 -8.24 -23.91
CA ALA A 196 -6.02 -7.57 -23.08
C ALA A 196 -6.28 -6.14 -23.56
N ARG A 197 -5.22 -5.39 -23.84
CA ARG A 197 -5.32 -4.01 -24.36
C ARG A 197 -6.02 -3.95 -25.71
N ALA A 198 -5.67 -4.86 -26.63
CA ALA A 198 -6.32 -4.97 -27.95
C ALA A 198 -7.82 -5.27 -27.82
N SER A 199 -8.21 -6.00 -26.76
CA SER A 199 -9.62 -6.31 -26.43
C SER A 199 -10.32 -5.22 -25.60
N GLY A 200 -9.69 -4.06 -25.37
CA GLY A 200 -10.26 -2.95 -24.63
C GLY A 200 -10.15 -3.04 -23.10
N TYR A 201 -9.43 -4.03 -22.57
CA TYR A 201 -9.23 -4.17 -21.12
C TYR A 201 -7.94 -3.48 -20.66
N MET A 202 -8.06 -2.61 -19.66
CA MET A 202 -6.91 -1.90 -19.10
C MET A 202 -6.25 -2.76 -18.01
N CYS A 203 -5.38 -3.67 -18.45
CA CYS A 203 -4.51 -4.45 -17.56
C CYS A 203 -3.14 -3.79 -17.41
N ARG A 204 -2.45 -4.08 -16.31
CA ARG A 204 -1.10 -3.55 -16.03
C ARG A 204 -0.23 -4.66 -15.41
N PRO A 205 1.07 -4.70 -15.67
CA PRO A 205 1.99 -5.52 -14.89
C PRO A 205 2.09 -4.96 -13.45
N ALA A 206 2.65 -5.74 -12.53
CA ALA A 206 3.15 -5.20 -11.28
C ALA A 206 4.26 -4.15 -11.55
N TRP A 207 4.43 -3.19 -10.64
CA TRP A 207 5.49 -2.20 -10.79
C TRP A 207 6.87 -2.82 -10.84
N ASN A 208 7.81 -2.16 -11.51
CA ASN A 208 9.19 -2.59 -11.53
C ASN A 208 9.74 -2.68 -10.09
N LEU A 209 10.55 -3.68 -9.86
CA LEU A 209 11.21 -3.86 -8.57
C LEU A 209 12.17 -2.68 -8.30
N LEU A 210 12.12 -2.08 -7.12
CA LEU A 210 12.87 -0.88 -6.78
C LEU A 210 14.37 -1.01 -7.11
N HIS A 211 14.95 -2.19 -6.85
CA HIS A 211 16.38 -2.43 -7.08
C HIS A 211 16.76 -2.52 -8.57
N THR A 212 15.79 -2.57 -9.48
CA THR A 212 16.02 -2.53 -10.93
C THR A 212 15.94 -1.13 -11.50
N LEU A 213 15.54 -0.15 -10.69
CA LEU A 213 15.46 1.23 -11.12
C LEU A 213 16.85 1.88 -11.06
N PRO A 214 17.23 2.72 -12.06
CA PRO A 214 18.57 3.29 -12.14
C PRO A 214 19.04 4.00 -10.86
N MET A 215 18.14 4.73 -10.19
CA MET A 215 18.46 5.47 -8.97
C MET A 215 18.71 4.57 -7.75
N HIS A 216 18.39 3.28 -7.81
CA HIS A 216 18.55 2.31 -6.73
C HIS A 216 19.54 1.18 -7.06
N GLU A 217 20.21 1.24 -8.19
CA GLU A 217 21.12 0.20 -8.67
C GLU A 217 22.23 -0.13 -7.66
N SER A 218 22.79 0.90 -7.02
CA SER A 218 23.84 0.77 -5.98
C SER A 218 23.31 0.53 -4.57
N ALA A 219 21.99 0.49 -4.36
CA ALA A 219 21.40 0.30 -3.04
C ALA A 219 21.69 -1.10 -2.50
N PRO A 220 22.08 -1.24 -1.22
CA PRO A 220 22.26 -2.54 -0.57
C PRO A 220 20.97 -3.35 -0.61
N ARG A 221 21.05 -4.60 -1.03
CA ARG A 221 19.90 -5.48 -1.11
C ARG A 221 20.25 -6.94 -0.85
N ALA A 222 19.29 -7.70 -0.36
CA ALA A 222 19.34 -9.16 -0.34
C ALA A 222 19.05 -9.74 -1.73
N LYS A 223 19.24 -11.05 -1.91
CA LYS A 223 18.67 -11.78 -3.05
C LYS A 223 17.14 -11.79 -2.94
N LEU A 224 16.44 -11.47 -4.02
CA LEU A 224 14.98 -11.30 -4.06
C LEU A 224 14.33 -12.23 -5.10
N PRO A 225 14.58 -13.56 -5.09
CA PRO A 225 14.09 -14.46 -6.12
C PRO A 225 12.56 -14.54 -6.14
N VAL A 226 11.91 -14.48 -4.97
CA VAL A 226 10.44 -14.52 -4.88
C VAL A 226 9.83 -13.27 -5.50
N ALA A 227 10.37 -12.08 -5.18
CA ALA A 227 9.88 -10.83 -5.77
C ALA A 227 10.07 -10.79 -7.29
N GLN A 228 11.21 -11.31 -7.79
CA GLN A 228 11.47 -11.44 -9.23
C GLN A 228 10.46 -12.36 -9.92
N ASN A 229 10.20 -13.54 -9.34
CA ASN A 229 9.22 -14.49 -9.85
C ASN A 229 7.80 -13.91 -9.87
N LEU A 230 7.41 -13.19 -8.80
CA LEU A 230 6.12 -12.53 -8.74
C LEU A 230 6.02 -11.41 -9.79
N TRP A 231 7.04 -10.58 -9.93
CA TRP A 231 7.06 -9.53 -10.95
C TRP A 231 6.91 -10.07 -12.37
N GLN A 232 7.49 -11.23 -12.67
CA GLN A 232 7.37 -11.88 -13.98
C GLN A 232 6.01 -12.56 -14.21
N SER A 233 5.18 -12.70 -13.20
CA SER A 233 3.95 -13.49 -13.26
C SER A 233 2.66 -12.73 -12.92
N LEU A 234 2.75 -11.54 -12.31
CA LEU A 234 1.58 -10.79 -11.86
C LEU A 234 1.03 -9.88 -12.95
N ILE A 235 -0.29 -9.90 -13.10
CA ILE A 235 -1.06 -9.00 -13.96
C ILE A 235 -2.21 -8.41 -13.14
N ASN A 236 -2.22 -7.11 -12.97
CA ASN A 236 -3.36 -6.37 -12.42
C ASN A 236 -4.43 -6.23 -13.50
N ILE A 237 -5.64 -6.65 -13.16
CA ILE A 237 -6.81 -6.63 -14.04
C ILE A 237 -7.79 -5.53 -13.62
N PRO A 238 -8.78 -5.15 -14.44
CA PRO A 238 -9.70 -4.06 -14.15
C PRO A 238 -10.32 -4.18 -12.76
N SER A 239 -10.16 -3.15 -11.92
CA SER A 239 -10.53 -3.20 -10.50
C SER A 239 -11.56 -2.14 -10.09
N SER A 240 -12.15 -1.42 -11.06
CA SER A 240 -13.27 -0.52 -10.81
C SER A 240 -14.54 -1.32 -10.57
N ALA A 241 -15.12 -1.17 -9.40
CA ALA A 241 -16.31 -1.91 -8.97
C ALA A 241 -17.60 -1.08 -9.06
N ARG A 242 -17.60 0.03 -9.81
CA ARG A 242 -18.75 0.96 -9.89
C ARG A 242 -20.08 0.29 -10.26
N HIS A 243 -20.05 -0.77 -11.08
CA HIS A 243 -21.25 -1.51 -11.51
C HIS A 243 -21.86 -2.37 -10.40
N TYR A 244 -21.16 -2.56 -9.30
CA TYR A 244 -21.59 -3.35 -8.15
C TYR A 244 -21.94 -2.50 -6.93
N LEU A 245 -21.90 -1.16 -7.04
CA LEU A 245 -22.33 -0.27 -5.96
C LEU A 245 -23.80 -0.49 -5.64
N GLY A 246 -24.10 -0.71 -4.35
CA GLY A 246 -25.48 -1.02 -3.90
C GLY A 246 -25.89 -2.48 -4.02
N GLN A 247 -25.05 -3.36 -4.57
CA GLN A 247 -25.26 -4.82 -4.54
C GLN A 247 -24.65 -5.38 -3.24
N LYS A 248 -25.44 -6.17 -2.51
CA LYS A 248 -25.01 -6.85 -1.29
C LYS A 248 -24.70 -8.32 -1.53
#